data_03cc88d0a0bc717600dbd5784a871583
#
_entry.id   03cc88d0a0bc717600dbd5784a871583
#
_cell.length_a   1.000
_cell.length_b   1.000
_cell.length_c   1.000
_cell.angle_alpha   90.00
_cell.angle_beta   90.00
_cell.angle_gamma   90.00
#
_symmetry.space_group_name_H-M   'P 1'
#
loop_
_entity.id
_entity.type
_entity.pdbx_description
1 polymer ?
#
loop_
_entity_poly.entity_id
_entity_poly.type
_entity_poly.pdbx_seq_one_letter_code
_entity_poly.pdbx_strand_id
1 'polypeptide(L)'
;MLTCERVLSTDSPHFATLDALYARAFPWHEQRESDAKLQALSNPHYALEAWFDDGGFIGLSGCWQFAGYSYIEHLAIDDTLRS
;
A
#
# COMPACT_ATOMS: atom_id res chain seq x y z
N MET A 1 8.65 -16.88 -4.75
CA MET A 1 7.82 -16.92 -3.54
C MET A 1 7.29 -15.52 -3.23
N LEU A 2 6.02 -15.43 -2.96
CA LEU A 2 5.39 -14.16 -2.56
C LEU A 2 5.66 -13.85 -1.11
N THR A 3 6.12 -12.63 -0.85
CA THR A 3 6.29 -12.12 0.51
C THR A 3 5.69 -10.73 0.58
N CYS A 4 5.34 -10.29 1.78
CA CYS A 4 4.90 -8.91 1.98
C CYS A 4 5.54 -8.32 3.21
N GLU A 5 5.72 -7.00 3.19
CA GLU A 5 6.23 -6.26 4.34
C GLU A 5 5.30 -5.11 4.66
N ARG A 6 4.96 -4.99 5.93
CA ARG A 6 4.08 -3.92 6.38
C ARG A 6 4.84 -2.60 6.45
N VAL A 7 4.24 -1.55 5.91
CA VAL A 7 4.81 -0.20 5.96
C VAL A 7 4.10 0.56 7.05
N LEU A 8 4.83 0.92 8.11
CA LEU A 8 4.24 1.54 9.30
C LEU A 8 4.44 3.05 9.35
N SER A 9 5.33 3.60 8.53
CA SER A 9 5.60 5.03 8.54
C SER A 9 6.26 5.45 7.22
N THR A 10 6.37 6.76 7.03
CA THR A 10 7.06 7.32 5.87
C THR A 10 8.58 7.07 5.92
N ASP A 11 9.10 6.65 7.06
CA ASP A 11 10.52 6.32 7.21
C ASP A 11 10.85 4.92 6.69
N SER A 12 9.84 4.11 6.39
CA SER A 12 10.07 2.78 5.82
C SER A 12 10.82 2.88 4.51
N PRO A 13 11.81 1.99 4.26
CA PRO A 13 12.55 2.00 2.99
C PRO A 13 11.67 1.72 1.77
N HIS A 14 10.47 1.17 2.00
CA HIS A 14 9.55 0.85 0.90
C HIS A 14 8.50 1.94 0.65
N PHE A 15 8.41 2.94 1.51
CA PHE A 15 7.33 3.93 1.42
C PHE A 15 7.38 4.71 0.09
N ALA A 16 8.56 5.16 -0.33
CA ALA A 16 8.68 5.95 -1.57
C ALA A 16 8.24 5.15 -2.80
N THR A 17 8.57 3.86 -2.84
CA THR A 17 8.16 2.97 -3.93
C THR A 17 6.67 2.79 -3.95
N LEU A 18 6.06 2.56 -2.78
CA LEU A 18 4.61 2.42 -2.66
C LEU A 18 3.88 3.70 -3.06
N ASP A 19 4.38 4.83 -2.59
CA ASP A 19 3.73 6.12 -2.86
C ASP A 19 3.78 6.47 -4.35
N ALA A 20 4.88 6.15 -5.02
CA ALA A 20 5.01 6.34 -6.46
C ALA A 20 4.02 5.47 -7.23
N LEU A 21 3.87 4.20 -6.86
CA LEU A 21 2.89 3.33 -7.49
C LEU A 21 1.46 3.80 -7.21
N TYR A 22 1.18 4.20 -5.98
CA TYR A 22 -0.13 4.72 -5.59
C TYR A 22 -0.51 5.92 -6.46
N ALA A 23 0.42 6.85 -6.67
CA ALA A 23 0.15 8.04 -7.48
C ALA A 23 -0.12 7.70 -8.94
N ARG A 24 0.51 6.64 -9.48
CA ARG A 24 0.29 6.21 -10.86
C ARG A 24 -0.99 5.39 -11.02
N ALA A 25 -1.32 4.59 -10.02
CA ALA A 25 -2.39 3.59 -10.13
C ALA A 25 -3.78 4.14 -9.89
N PHE A 26 -3.91 5.22 -9.13
CA PHE A 26 -5.22 5.77 -8.76
C PHE A 26 -5.37 7.21 -9.25
N PRO A 27 -6.54 7.58 -9.78
CA PRO A 27 -6.82 8.97 -10.11
C PRO A 27 -6.72 9.86 -8.88
N TRP A 28 -6.34 11.11 -9.08
CA TRP A 28 -6.08 12.01 -7.95
C TRP A 28 -7.29 12.13 -7.01
N HIS A 29 -8.50 12.06 -7.52
CA HIS A 29 -9.71 12.17 -6.71
C HIS A 29 -10.01 10.91 -5.88
N GLU A 30 -9.32 9.79 -6.16
CA GLU A 30 -9.42 8.58 -5.37
C GLU A 30 -8.26 8.43 -4.39
N GLN A 31 -7.28 9.33 -4.46
CA GLN A 31 -6.14 9.30 -3.55
C GLN A 31 -6.50 10.01 -2.24
N ARG A 32 -5.96 9.49 -1.14
CA ARG A 32 -6.05 10.19 0.13
C ARG A 32 -5.18 11.43 0.09
N GLU A 33 -5.62 12.49 0.76
CA GLU A 33 -4.76 13.63 1.01
C GLU A 33 -3.57 13.20 1.87
N SER A 34 -2.46 13.94 1.77
CA SER A 34 -1.21 13.57 2.46
C SER A 34 -1.41 13.39 3.96
N ASP A 35 -2.14 14.30 4.61
CA ASP A 35 -2.39 14.20 6.05
C ASP A 35 -3.22 12.96 6.39
N ALA A 36 -4.21 12.63 5.56
CA ALA A 36 -5.03 11.44 5.76
C ALA A 36 -4.22 10.17 5.59
N LYS A 37 -3.25 10.15 4.66
CA LYS A 37 -2.34 9.02 4.51
C LYS A 37 -1.52 8.79 5.77
N LEU A 38 -0.96 9.86 6.34
CA LEU A 38 -0.16 9.77 7.56
C LEU A 38 -0.99 9.29 8.73
N GLN A 39 -2.21 9.79 8.86
CA GLN A 39 -3.12 9.36 9.90
C GLN A 39 -3.49 7.89 9.75
N ALA A 40 -3.74 7.43 8.52
CA ALA A 40 -4.05 6.03 8.26
C ALA A 40 -2.88 5.12 8.65
N LEU A 41 -1.65 5.50 8.32
CA LEU A 41 -0.48 4.71 8.67
C LEU A 41 -0.33 4.52 10.18
N SER A 42 -0.73 5.51 10.97
CA SER A 42 -0.63 5.43 12.43
C SER A 42 -1.81 4.68 13.06
N ASN A 43 -2.85 4.36 12.29
CA ASN A 43 -4.02 3.66 12.80
C ASN A 43 -3.73 2.15 12.88
N PRO A 44 -3.93 1.50 14.06
CA PRO A 44 -3.62 0.08 14.22
C PRO A 44 -4.52 -0.84 13.37
N HIS A 45 -5.67 -0.35 12.88
CA HIS A 45 -6.54 -1.15 12.02
C HIS A 45 -6.16 -1.08 10.56
N TYR A 46 -5.27 -0.17 10.16
CA TYR A 46 -4.87 -0.02 8.77
C TYR A 46 -3.57 -0.78 8.50
N ALA A 47 -3.56 -1.58 7.44
CA ALA A 47 -2.38 -2.32 7.02
C ALA A 47 -2.01 -1.91 5.59
N LEU A 48 -0.92 -1.16 5.46
CA LEU A 48 -0.31 -0.88 4.17
C LEU A 48 0.84 -1.85 3.98
N GLU A 49 0.81 -2.61 2.89
CA GLU A 49 1.78 -3.67 2.65
C GLU A 49 2.42 -3.56 1.28
N ALA A 50 3.73 -3.75 1.25
CA ALA A 50 4.50 -3.88 0.01
C ALA A 50 4.63 -5.36 -0.30
N TRP A 51 4.32 -5.76 -1.53
CA TRP A 51 4.36 -7.14 -1.97
C TRP A 51 5.55 -7.38 -2.88
N PHE A 52 6.18 -8.53 -2.70
CA PHE A 52 7.38 -8.92 -3.44
C PHE A 52 7.24 -10.33 -3.97
N ASP A 53 7.87 -10.60 -5.12
CA ASP A 53 8.03 -11.95 -5.64
C ASP A 53 9.52 -12.18 -5.84
N ASP A 54 10.08 -13.14 -5.11
CA ASP A 54 11.51 -13.46 -5.11
C ASP A 54 12.39 -12.21 -4.90
N GLY A 55 11.93 -11.32 -4.01
CA GLY A 55 12.67 -10.10 -3.68
C GLY A 55 12.40 -8.90 -4.57
N GLY A 56 11.66 -9.08 -5.67
CA GLY A 56 11.30 -7.98 -6.56
C GLY A 56 9.94 -7.38 -6.20
N PHE A 57 9.86 -6.06 -6.11
CA PHE A 57 8.61 -5.38 -5.79
C PHE A 57 7.58 -5.57 -6.89
N ILE A 58 6.37 -5.98 -6.51
CA ILE A 58 5.29 -6.23 -7.48
C ILE A 58 4.02 -5.42 -7.24
N GLY A 59 3.82 -4.88 -6.05
CA GLY A 59 2.59 -4.13 -5.83
C GLY A 59 2.38 -3.73 -4.37
N LEU A 60 1.22 -3.13 -4.14
CA LEU A 60 0.82 -2.68 -2.80
C LEU A 60 -0.60 -3.10 -2.49
N SER A 61 -0.91 -3.24 -1.21
CA SER A 61 -2.27 -3.31 -0.71
C SER A 61 -2.42 -2.42 0.51
N GLY A 62 -3.55 -1.72 0.58
CA GLY A 62 -3.94 -0.95 1.76
C GLY A 62 -5.30 -1.44 2.21
N CYS A 63 -5.38 -2.03 3.39
CA CYS A 63 -6.63 -2.57 3.87
C CYS A 63 -6.88 -2.24 5.33
N TRP A 64 -8.16 -2.23 5.70
CA TRP A 64 -8.62 -2.01 7.05
C TRP A 64 -9.03 -3.35 7.64
N GLN A 65 -8.53 -3.65 8.83
CA GLN A 65 -8.74 -4.93 9.50
C GLN A 65 -9.45 -4.71 10.83
N PHE A 66 -10.62 -5.28 10.97
CA PHE A 66 -11.43 -5.17 12.19
C PHE A 66 -11.81 -6.57 12.67
N ALA A 67 -12.26 -6.65 13.92
CA ALA A 67 -12.75 -7.92 14.46
C ALA A 67 -13.95 -8.39 13.63
N GLY A 68 -13.82 -9.56 13.02
CA GLY A 68 -14.88 -10.18 12.24
C GLY A 68 -14.91 -9.83 10.76
N TYR A 69 -14.18 -8.81 10.31
CA TYR A 69 -14.11 -8.50 8.89
C TYR A 69 -12.91 -7.60 8.55
N SER A 70 -12.57 -7.58 7.27
CA SER A 70 -11.60 -6.62 6.75
C SER A 70 -12.03 -6.20 5.35
N TYR A 71 -11.55 -5.03 4.89
CA TYR A 71 -11.80 -4.63 3.52
C TYR A 71 -10.56 -4.00 2.91
N ILE A 72 -10.44 -4.17 1.59
CA ILE A 72 -9.31 -3.61 0.83
C ILE A 72 -9.73 -2.26 0.29
N GLU A 73 -9.02 -1.21 0.68
CA GLU A 73 -9.27 0.14 0.19
C GLU A 73 -8.52 0.39 -1.12
N HIS A 74 -7.24 -0.03 -1.17
CA HIS A 74 -6.40 0.15 -2.34
C HIS A 74 -5.64 -1.14 -2.62
N LEU A 75 -5.59 -1.53 -3.90
CA LEU A 75 -4.81 -2.67 -4.37
C LEU A 75 -4.25 -2.32 -5.73
N ALA A 76 -2.94 -2.38 -5.89
CA ALA A 76 -2.29 -2.05 -7.16
C ALA A 76 -1.13 -2.98 -7.42
N ILE A 77 -1.03 -3.45 -8.67
CA ILE A 77 0.11 -4.20 -9.18
C ILE A 77 0.98 -3.23 -9.97
N ASP A 78 2.30 -3.37 -9.84
CA ASP A 78 3.24 -2.53 -10.59
C ASP A 78 2.91 -2.62 -12.08
N ASP A 79 2.71 -1.46 -12.69
CA ASP A 79 2.26 -1.38 -14.08
C ASP A 79 3.28 -1.92 -15.06
N THR A 80 4.56 -1.97 -14.70
CA THR A 80 5.59 -2.57 -15.54
C THR A 80 5.47 -4.09 -15.62
N LEU A 81 4.72 -4.71 -14.72
CA LEU A 81 4.52 -6.16 -14.67
C LEU A 81 3.23 -6.62 -15.34
N ARG A 82 2.37 -5.69 -15.68
CA ARG A 82 1.12 -6.00 -16.37
C ARG A 82 1.36 -6.01 -17.87
N SER A 83 0.98 -7.11 -18.49
CA SER A 83 1.09 -7.27 -19.94
C SER A 83 -0.17 -6.82 -20.66
#